data_a7d79ae1650ffada524892048f6d0d83
#
_entry.id   a7d79ae1650ffada524892048f6d0d83
#
_cell.length_a   1.000
_cell.length_b   1.000
_cell.length_c   1.000
_cell.angle_alpha   90.00
_cell.angle_beta   90.00
_cell.angle_gamma   90.00
#
_symmetry.space_group_name_H-M   'P 1'
#
loop_
_entity.id
_entity.type
_entity.pdbx_description
1 polymer ?
#
loop_
_entity_poly.entity_id
_entity_poly.type
_entity_poly.pdbx_seq_one_letter_code
_entity_poly.pdbx_strand_id
1 'polypeptide(L)'
;MNTRIAKFTKETTQQLTTFNSTTRQKTIFVPKGETKVIGEVKGTGYISNIWITFPGWFYQWWNPPAPISQTILKTLILRIYWDDEKLPAVEAPVGDFFGIGLCEVGNFANRYFGMSSGGFFCKFPMPFQRGFRIEVENRDQVVDTDIFANVLYQLDPDLDRDVGYFHTHFSTGKGLTEAFEMCSIEGRGHYVGCSLSMQGEQLNNLSFLEAPEYV
;
A
#
# COMPACT_ATOMS: atom_id res chain seq x y z
N MET A 1 7.53 -14.45 26.82
CA MET A 1 8.16 -14.61 25.48
C MET A 1 7.07 -15.01 24.49
N ASN A 2 6.89 -14.30 23.40
CA ASN A 2 5.88 -14.67 22.40
C ASN A 2 6.40 -15.83 21.55
N THR A 3 6.02 -17.06 21.92
CA THR A 3 6.45 -18.29 21.22
C THR A 3 5.66 -18.59 19.94
N ARG A 4 4.70 -17.72 19.58
CA ARG A 4 3.83 -17.94 18.40
C ARG A 4 4.62 -18.11 17.11
N ILE A 5 5.72 -17.35 16.95
CA ILE A 5 6.59 -17.41 15.76
C ILE A 5 7.29 -18.79 15.62
N ALA A 6 7.51 -19.49 16.74
CA ALA A 6 8.23 -20.77 16.77
C ALA A 6 7.28 -21.99 16.72
N LYS A 7 5.97 -21.78 16.65
CA LYS A 7 5.01 -22.89 16.56
C LYS A 7 4.79 -23.29 15.11
N PHE A 8 4.80 -24.58 14.87
CA PHE A 8 4.33 -25.10 13.60
C PHE A 8 2.82 -24.88 13.47
N THR A 9 2.42 -24.39 12.32
CA THR A 9 1.02 -24.16 11.95
C THR A 9 0.68 -25.03 10.75
N LYS A 10 -0.60 -25.14 10.40
CA LYS A 10 -1.06 -25.80 9.18
C LYS A 10 -1.02 -24.87 7.95
N GLU A 11 -0.76 -23.59 8.18
CA GLU A 11 -0.68 -22.59 7.14
C GLU A 11 0.43 -22.88 6.15
N THR A 12 0.19 -22.65 4.89
CA THR A 12 1.20 -22.75 3.85
C THR A 12 1.62 -21.36 3.39
N THR A 13 2.86 -20.98 3.68
CA THR A 13 3.41 -19.69 3.22
C THR A 13 3.71 -19.74 1.74
N GLN A 14 3.22 -18.74 1.02
CA GLN A 14 3.39 -18.55 -0.40
C GLN A 14 3.90 -17.13 -0.69
N GLN A 15 4.46 -16.97 -1.88
CA GLN A 15 4.93 -15.67 -2.37
C GLN A 15 4.38 -15.41 -3.76
N LEU A 16 3.71 -14.26 -3.92
CA LEU A 16 3.43 -13.67 -5.20
C LEU A 16 4.53 -12.63 -5.48
N THR A 17 5.14 -12.68 -6.64
CA THR A 17 6.25 -11.79 -7.00
C THR A 17 6.15 -11.36 -8.45
N THR A 18 6.63 -10.17 -8.76
CA THR A 18 6.76 -9.67 -10.13
C THR A 18 7.89 -10.36 -10.91
N PHE A 19 8.73 -11.15 -10.24
CA PHE A 19 9.78 -11.89 -10.92
C PHE A 19 9.22 -13.08 -11.72
N ASN A 20 9.45 -13.04 -13.03
CA ASN A 20 9.14 -14.16 -13.92
C ASN A 20 10.38 -15.05 -14.10
N SER A 21 10.34 -16.28 -13.58
CA SER A 21 11.49 -17.20 -13.62
C SER A 21 11.83 -17.68 -15.03
N THR A 22 10.86 -17.73 -15.94
CA THR A 22 11.05 -18.16 -17.32
C THR A 22 11.72 -17.10 -18.18
N THR A 23 11.19 -15.88 -18.14
CA THR A 23 11.71 -14.75 -18.95
C THR A 23 12.86 -14.01 -18.26
N ARG A 24 13.07 -14.27 -16.97
CA ARG A 24 14.02 -13.55 -16.09
C ARG A 24 13.68 -12.08 -15.89
N GLN A 25 12.50 -11.65 -16.31
CA GLN A 25 11.98 -10.31 -16.06
C GLN A 25 11.71 -10.14 -14.56
N LYS A 26 12.17 -9.04 -13.98
CA LYS A 26 12.11 -8.78 -12.52
C LYS A 26 10.93 -7.93 -12.11
N THR A 27 10.34 -7.22 -13.08
CA THR A 27 9.37 -6.15 -12.86
C THR A 27 8.12 -6.36 -13.70
N ILE A 28 7.06 -5.64 -13.32
CA ILE A 28 5.93 -5.39 -14.20
C ILE A 28 6.05 -3.95 -14.69
N PHE A 29 6.07 -3.75 -16.00
CA PHE A 29 6.06 -2.44 -16.63
C PHE A 29 4.64 -1.85 -16.62
N VAL A 30 4.50 -0.64 -16.10
CA VAL A 30 3.22 0.09 -15.97
C VAL A 30 3.33 1.41 -16.70
N PRO A 31 2.91 1.46 -17.97
CA PRO A 31 2.84 2.72 -18.70
C PRO A 31 1.94 3.74 -18.02
N LYS A 32 2.23 5.01 -18.25
CA LYS A 32 1.36 6.09 -17.81
C LYS A 32 -0.04 5.92 -18.42
N GLY A 33 -1.06 6.14 -17.60
CA GLY A 33 -2.46 5.96 -17.98
C GLY A 33 -2.95 4.50 -17.96
N GLU A 34 -2.09 3.53 -17.64
CA GLU A 34 -2.47 2.11 -17.64
C GLU A 34 -2.59 1.53 -16.23
N THR A 35 -3.40 0.48 -16.14
CA THR A 35 -3.53 -0.38 -14.96
C THR A 35 -2.92 -1.74 -15.27
N LYS A 36 -2.13 -2.26 -14.34
CA LYS A 36 -1.57 -3.62 -14.41
C LYS A 36 -1.93 -4.43 -13.17
N VAL A 37 -2.27 -5.68 -13.39
CA VAL A 37 -2.46 -6.65 -12.30
C VAL A 37 -1.09 -7.13 -11.85
N ILE A 38 -0.75 -6.91 -10.58
CA ILE A 38 0.46 -7.45 -9.96
C ILE A 38 0.30 -8.95 -9.78
N GLY A 39 -0.89 -9.38 -9.36
CA GLY A 39 -1.23 -10.79 -9.28
C GLY A 39 -2.58 -11.04 -8.66
N GLU A 40 -3.02 -12.30 -8.82
CA GLU A 40 -4.28 -12.81 -8.31
C GLU A 40 -4.04 -14.18 -7.68
N VAL A 41 -4.66 -14.41 -6.53
CA VAL A 41 -4.55 -15.66 -5.76
C VAL A 41 -5.95 -16.14 -5.40
N LYS A 42 -6.18 -17.44 -5.51
CA LYS A 42 -7.42 -18.10 -5.07
C LYS A 42 -7.13 -18.96 -3.83
N GLY A 43 -8.10 -19.05 -2.95
CA GLY A 43 -8.04 -19.81 -1.71
C GLY A 43 -8.47 -19.00 -0.51
N THR A 44 -8.35 -19.58 0.67
CA THR A 44 -8.63 -18.95 1.97
C THR A 44 -7.31 -18.70 2.68
N GLY A 45 -7.15 -17.54 3.30
CA GLY A 45 -5.92 -17.20 3.97
C GLY A 45 -5.78 -15.72 4.29
N TYR A 46 -4.56 -15.22 4.38
CA TYR A 46 -4.28 -13.81 4.61
C TYR A 46 -2.95 -13.37 4.00
N ILE A 47 -2.90 -12.12 3.54
CA ILE A 47 -1.64 -11.45 3.22
C ILE A 47 -0.96 -11.06 4.54
N SER A 48 0.31 -11.37 4.68
CA SER A 48 1.12 -11.01 5.86
C SER A 48 2.15 -9.93 5.62
N ASN A 49 2.53 -9.71 4.35
CA ASN A 49 3.44 -8.63 3.98
C ASN A 49 3.26 -8.25 2.52
N ILE A 50 3.18 -6.97 2.25
CA ILE A 50 3.31 -6.39 0.92
C ILE A 50 4.59 -5.58 0.92
N TRP A 51 5.48 -5.85 -0.02
CA TRP A 51 6.68 -5.07 -0.27
C TRP A 51 6.69 -4.62 -1.72
N ILE A 52 6.89 -3.33 -1.95
CA ILE A 52 6.92 -2.71 -3.27
C ILE A 52 8.09 -1.76 -3.36
N THR A 53 8.72 -1.69 -4.52
CA THR A 53 9.58 -0.58 -4.92
C THR A 53 9.46 -0.32 -6.42
N PHE A 54 9.87 0.85 -6.85
CA PHE A 54 9.85 1.25 -8.25
C PHE A 54 10.86 2.37 -8.50
N PRO A 55 11.44 2.49 -9.71
CA PRO A 55 12.51 3.42 -9.96
C PRO A 55 12.09 4.88 -10.08
N GLY A 56 10.85 5.18 -10.42
CA GLY A 56 10.39 6.51 -10.82
C GLY A 56 10.55 7.63 -9.78
N TRP A 57 10.85 7.30 -8.52
CA TRP A 57 10.90 8.29 -7.47
C TRP A 57 12.30 8.61 -6.91
N PHE A 58 13.31 7.72 -7.08
CA PHE A 58 14.63 7.96 -6.50
C PHE A 58 15.81 7.74 -7.44
N TYR A 59 15.55 7.56 -8.72
CA TYR A 59 16.52 6.98 -9.58
C TYR A 59 17.12 7.81 -10.63
N GLN A 60 18.10 8.60 -10.33
CA GLN A 60 18.96 9.23 -11.34
C GLN A 60 20.27 8.51 -11.57
N TRP A 61 20.75 7.77 -10.60
CA TRP A 61 22.12 7.34 -10.64
C TRP A 61 22.38 6.02 -11.38
N TRP A 62 21.42 5.12 -11.45
CA TRP A 62 21.58 3.91 -12.25
C TRP A 62 20.77 3.88 -13.57
N ASN A 63 19.88 4.83 -13.78
CA ASN A 63 19.19 5.03 -15.03
C ASN A 63 19.12 6.55 -15.37
N PRO A 64 20.26 7.22 -15.57
CA PRO A 64 20.35 8.68 -15.65
C PRO A 64 19.44 9.36 -16.66
N PRO A 65 19.14 8.80 -17.84
CA PRO A 65 18.27 9.49 -18.80
C PRO A 65 16.76 9.31 -18.49
N ALA A 66 16.39 8.45 -17.53
CA ALA A 66 14.97 8.24 -17.23
C ALA A 66 14.37 9.47 -16.54
N PRO A 67 13.19 9.92 -16.96
CA PRO A 67 12.51 10.99 -16.29
C PRO A 67 12.12 10.57 -14.86
N ILE A 68 12.13 11.53 -13.94
CA ILE A 68 11.69 11.36 -12.56
C ILE A 68 10.45 12.19 -12.35
N SER A 69 9.41 11.56 -11.81
CA SER A 69 8.24 12.26 -11.32
C SER A 69 8.37 12.50 -9.82
N GLN A 70 8.29 13.76 -9.40
CA GLN A 70 8.25 14.12 -7.98
C GLN A 70 6.90 13.74 -7.33
N THR A 71 5.89 13.46 -8.15
CA THR A 71 4.53 13.15 -7.71
C THR A 71 4.15 11.69 -7.88
N ILE A 72 5.05 10.82 -8.34
CA ILE A 72 4.74 9.41 -8.64
C ILE A 72 4.11 8.68 -7.44
N LEU A 73 4.50 9.02 -6.22
CA LEU A 73 3.94 8.46 -4.99
C LEU A 73 2.45 8.84 -4.77
N LYS A 74 1.98 9.92 -5.41
CA LYS A 74 0.57 10.34 -5.42
C LYS A 74 -0.20 9.84 -6.62
N THR A 75 0.48 9.63 -7.74
CA THR A 75 -0.14 9.29 -9.02
C THR A 75 -0.15 7.81 -9.32
N LEU A 76 0.64 7.03 -8.59
CA LEU A 76 0.60 5.56 -8.64
C LEU A 76 -0.42 5.06 -7.61
N ILE A 77 -1.51 4.45 -8.07
CA ILE A 77 -2.63 4.02 -7.23
C ILE A 77 -2.57 2.52 -7.01
N LEU A 78 -2.50 2.10 -5.76
CA LEU A 78 -2.63 0.70 -5.34
C LEU A 78 -4.09 0.35 -5.13
N ARG A 79 -4.54 -0.80 -5.68
CA ARG A 79 -5.85 -1.40 -5.40
C ARG A 79 -5.71 -2.83 -4.97
N ILE A 80 -6.51 -3.21 -3.96
CA ILE A 80 -6.66 -4.60 -3.54
C ILE A 80 -8.15 -4.94 -3.48
N TYR A 81 -8.48 -6.09 -4.06
CA TYR A 81 -9.82 -6.63 -4.11
C TYR A 81 -9.84 -7.95 -3.34
N TRP A 82 -10.85 -8.14 -2.51
CA TRP A 82 -11.08 -9.38 -1.79
C TRP A 82 -12.20 -10.18 -2.43
N ASP A 83 -12.04 -11.49 -2.46
CA ASP A 83 -13.12 -12.46 -2.70
C ASP A 83 -13.98 -12.23 -3.95
N ASP A 84 -13.38 -11.82 -5.05
CA ASP A 84 -14.04 -11.52 -6.33
C ASP A 84 -14.95 -10.25 -6.29
N GLU A 85 -14.79 -9.39 -5.28
CA GLU A 85 -15.50 -8.12 -5.24
C GLU A 85 -15.14 -7.22 -6.43
N LYS A 86 -16.13 -6.47 -6.91
CA LYS A 86 -15.96 -5.58 -8.08
C LYS A 86 -15.32 -4.25 -7.70
N LEU A 87 -15.54 -3.80 -6.47
CA LEU A 87 -14.96 -2.57 -5.95
C LEU A 87 -13.74 -2.90 -5.10
N PRO A 88 -12.68 -2.11 -5.19
CA PRO A 88 -11.50 -2.33 -4.35
C PRO A 88 -11.83 -2.00 -2.89
N ALA A 89 -11.41 -2.86 -1.99
CA ALA A 89 -11.44 -2.59 -0.56
C ALA A 89 -10.27 -1.70 -0.11
N VAL A 90 -9.18 -1.76 -0.85
CA VAL A 90 -8.03 -0.87 -0.72
C VAL A 90 -7.90 -0.09 -2.02
N GLU A 91 -7.99 1.24 -1.94
CA GLU A 91 -7.65 2.16 -3.02
C GLU A 91 -7.00 3.40 -2.41
N ALA A 92 -5.72 3.57 -2.69
CA ALA A 92 -4.96 4.72 -2.21
C ALA A 92 -3.73 4.99 -3.09
N PRO A 93 -3.23 6.23 -3.14
CA PRO A 93 -1.90 6.50 -3.66
C PRO A 93 -0.86 5.66 -2.91
N VAL A 94 0.12 5.13 -3.63
CA VAL A 94 1.16 4.27 -3.03
C VAL A 94 1.87 4.97 -1.88
N GLY A 95 2.20 6.26 -2.03
CA GLY A 95 2.84 7.02 -0.97
C GLY A 95 1.99 7.09 0.30
N ASP A 96 0.70 7.39 0.16
CA ASP A 96 -0.22 7.49 1.30
C ASP A 96 -0.45 6.13 1.97
N PHE A 97 -0.60 5.07 1.18
CA PHE A 97 -0.75 3.71 1.71
C PHE A 97 0.43 3.28 2.59
N PHE A 98 1.63 3.70 2.26
CA PHE A 98 2.84 3.39 3.02
C PHE A 98 3.29 4.53 3.96
N GLY A 99 2.47 5.57 4.16
CA GLY A 99 2.73 6.67 5.10
C GLY A 99 3.69 7.76 4.59
N ILE A 100 3.83 7.90 3.27
CA ILE A 100 4.66 8.93 2.61
C ILE A 100 3.77 9.86 1.75
N GLY A 101 2.79 10.46 2.39
CA GLY A 101 1.78 11.24 1.70
C GLY A 101 2.26 12.57 1.11
N LEU A 102 3.40 13.12 1.53
CA LEU A 102 3.96 14.35 0.94
C LEU A 102 5.02 14.09 -0.13
N CYS A 103 5.19 12.84 -0.56
CA CYS A 103 6.21 12.43 -1.53
C CYS A 103 7.67 12.70 -1.07
N GLU A 104 7.86 13.03 0.20
CA GLU A 104 9.18 13.18 0.80
C GLU A 104 9.64 11.86 1.37
N VAL A 105 10.69 11.33 0.78
CA VAL A 105 11.17 10.00 1.11
C VAL A 105 12.13 10.02 2.28
N GLY A 106 11.84 9.22 3.28
CA GLY A 106 12.69 9.05 4.45
C GLY A 106 12.53 7.65 5.06
N ASN A 107 13.61 7.13 5.62
CA ASN A 107 13.52 5.87 6.34
C ASN A 107 12.68 6.03 7.60
N PHE A 108 11.60 5.29 7.70
CA PHE A 108 10.79 5.18 8.91
C PHE A 108 10.15 3.81 8.98
N ALA A 109 9.82 3.37 10.16
CA ALA A 109 9.07 2.15 10.37
C ALA A 109 8.24 2.24 11.64
N ASN A 110 7.00 1.81 11.55
CA ASN A 110 6.20 1.45 12.69
C ASN A 110 5.99 -0.08 12.72
N ARG A 111 5.08 -0.55 13.56
CA ARG A 111 4.82 -1.99 13.69
C ARG A 111 4.30 -2.63 12.39
N TYR A 112 3.55 -1.88 11.59
CA TYR A 112 2.76 -2.43 10.49
C TYR A 112 3.19 -1.95 9.11
N PHE A 113 3.75 -0.77 8.97
CA PHE A 113 4.18 -0.25 7.68
C PHE A 113 5.37 0.69 7.80
N GLY A 114 5.99 0.96 6.68
CA GLY A 114 7.11 1.88 6.61
C GLY A 114 7.87 1.80 5.30
N MET A 115 9.01 2.45 5.32
CA MET A 115 9.95 2.49 4.21
C MET A 115 11.37 2.32 4.72
N SER A 116 12.14 1.49 4.07
CA SER A 116 13.55 1.29 4.36
C SER A 116 14.33 0.97 3.07
N SER A 117 15.47 1.61 2.88
CA SER A 117 16.36 1.35 1.75
C SER A 117 15.68 1.36 0.38
N GLY A 118 14.70 2.26 0.19
CA GLY A 118 13.97 2.39 -1.05
C GLY A 118 12.80 1.40 -1.24
N GLY A 119 12.57 0.52 -0.30
CA GLY A 119 11.45 -0.41 -0.32
C GLY A 119 10.35 0.00 0.66
N PHE A 120 9.12 -0.01 0.20
CA PHE A 120 7.93 0.23 1.01
C PHE A 120 7.39 -1.10 1.49
N PHE A 121 6.95 -1.19 2.74
CA PHE A 121 6.37 -2.42 3.27
C PHE A 121 5.11 -2.17 4.08
N CYS A 122 4.19 -3.13 4.03
CA CYS A 122 3.00 -3.19 4.87
C CYS A 122 2.82 -4.61 5.41
N LYS A 123 2.71 -4.73 6.73
CA LYS A 123 2.58 -6.00 7.48
C LYS A 123 1.25 -6.12 8.22
N PHE A 124 0.26 -5.32 7.88
CA PHE A 124 -1.08 -5.57 8.36
C PHE A 124 -1.56 -6.94 7.88
N PRO A 125 -2.11 -7.77 8.76
CA PRO A 125 -2.78 -8.99 8.33
C PRO A 125 -4.02 -8.62 7.52
N MET A 126 -4.14 -9.18 6.33
CA MET A 126 -5.25 -8.89 5.41
C MET A 126 -5.93 -10.20 5.01
N PRO A 127 -6.95 -10.65 5.79
CA PRO A 127 -7.66 -11.89 5.53
C PRO A 127 -8.46 -11.87 4.24
N PHE A 128 -8.62 -13.06 3.62
CA PHE A 128 -9.50 -13.31 2.50
C PHE A 128 -10.09 -14.72 2.58
N GLN A 129 -11.31 -14.93 2.10
CA GLN A 129 -12.02 -16.22 2.18
C GLN A 129 -12.00 -17.00 0.87
N ARG A 130 -11.90 -16.31 -0.27
CA ARG A 130 -11.87 -16.94 -1.61
C ARG A 130 -10.68 -16.51 -2.44
N GLY A 131 -10.02 -15.41 -2.10
CA GLY A 131 -8.85 -14.92 -2.82
C GLY A 131 -8.65 -13.43 -2.73
N PHE A 132 -7.61 -12.97 -3.42
CA PHE A 132 -7.32 -11.55 -3.58
C PHE A 132 -6.76 -11.24 -4.97
N ARG A 133 -6.91 -9.99 -5.39
CA ARG A 133 -6.28 -9.43 -6.58
C ARG A 133 -5.65 -8.09 -6.25
N ILE A 134 -4.44 -7.86 -6.71
CA ILE A 134 -3.70 -6.61 -6.52
C ILE A 134 -3.45 -5.97 -7.87
N GLU A 135 -3.76 -4.69 -7.98
CA GLU A 135 -3.55 -3.87 -9.17
C GLU A 135 -2.78 -2.60 -8.82
N VAL A 136 -2.06 -2.09 -9.82
CA VAL A 136 -1.47 -0.76 -9.77
C VAL A 136 -1.85 -0.01 -11.04
N GLU A 137 -2.40 1.19 -10.88
CA GLU A 137 -2.68 2.14 -11.95
C GLU A 137 -1.66 3.28 -11.91
N ASN A 138 -1.06 3.58 -13.04
CA ASN A 138 -0.16 4.71 -13.18
C ASN A 138 -0.91 5.91 -13.76
N ARG A 139 -1.31 6.85 -12.91
CA ARG A 139 -1.95 8.14 -13.28
C ARG A 139 -0.94 9.26 -13.54
N ASP A 140 0.35 8.95 -13.52
CA ASP A 140 1.39 9.95 -13.79
C ASP A 140 1.32 10.42 -15.24
N GLN A 141 1.65 11.68 -15.46
CA GLN A 141 1.62 12.28 -16.81
C GLN A 141 3.01 12.34 -17.45
N VAL A 142 4.05 12.06 -16.67
CA VAL A 142 5.44 12.23 -17.07
C VAL A 142 6.12 10.90 -17.31
N VAL A 143 5.97 9.95 -16.38
CA VAL A 143 6.79 8.74 -16.35
C VAL A 143 5.98 7.46 -16.50
N ASP A 144 6.52 6.56 -17.32
CA ASP A 144 6.25 5.14 -17.20
C ASP A 144 7.07 4.58 -16.04
N THR A 145 6.61 3.52 -15.39
CA THR A 145 7.34 2.93 -14.26
C THR A 145 7.38 1.41 -14.32
N ASP A 146 8.41 0.87 -13.70
CA ASP A 146 8.53 -0.56 -13.42
C ASP A 146 8.23 -0.82 -11.95
N ILE A 147 7.42 -1.82 -11.64
CA ILE A 147 7.09 -2.22 -10.28
C ILE A 147 7.81 -3.50 -9.94
N PHE A 148 8.58 -3.47 -8.84
CA PHE A 148 9.05 -4.65 -8.13
C PHE A 148 8.11 -4.90 -6.97
N ALA A 149 7.52 -6.06 -6.88
CA ALA A 149 6.64 -6.41 -5.77
C ALA A 149 6.89 -7.82 -5.26
N ASN A 150 6.79 -7.96 -3.96
CA ASN A 150 6.76 -9.23 -3.25
C ASN A 150 5.61 -9.18 -2.25
N VAL A 151 4.68 -10.11 -2.38
CA VAL A 151 3.55 -10.26 -1.47
C VAL A 151 3.67 -11.63 -0.81
N LEU A 152 3.89 -11.64 0.49
CA LEU A 152 3.84 -12.87 1.28
C LEU A 152 2.42 -13.07 1.78
N TYR A 153 1.90 -14.27 1.57
CA TYR A 153 0.58 -14.67 2.04
C TYR A 153 0.60 -16.08 2.57
N GLN A 154 -0.33 -16.39 3.44
CA GLN A 154 -0.56 -17.71 3.98
C GLN A 154 -1.89 -18.24 3.46
N LEU A 155 -1.89 -19.44 2.94
CA LEU A 155 -3.10 -20.21 2.73
C LEU A 155 -3.40 -20.98 4.02
N ASP A 156 -4.58 -20.72 4.56
CA ASP A 156 -5.06 -21.30 5.81
C ASP A 156 -6.51 -21.76 5.63
N PRO A 157 -6.73 -23.06 5.36
CA PRO A 157 -8.08 -23.58 5.17
C PRO A 157 -8.93 -23.55 6.45
N ASP A 158 -8.29 -23.40 7.61
CA ASP A 158 -8.95 -23.33 8.92
C ASP A 158 -9.13 -21.85 9.39
N LEU A 159 -8.90 -20.88 8.51
CA LEU A 159 -9.08 -19.46 8.84
C LEU A 159 -10.50 -19.20 9.31
N ASP A 160 -10.62 -18.56 10.46
CA ASP A 160 -11.93 -18.16 11.01
C ASP A 160 -12.69 -17.30 10.00
N ARG A 161 -13.98 -17.58 9.86
CA ARG A 161 -14.88 -16.79 9.01
C ARG A 161 -15.30 -15.46 9.64
N ASP A 162 -15.15 -15.32 10.95
CA ASP A 162 -15.42 -14.08 11.69
C ASP A 162 -14.17 -13.20 11.80
N VAL A 163 -13.45 -13.04 10.69
CA VAL A 163 -12.32 -12.11 10.55
C VAL A 163 -12.73 -10.94 9.66
N GLY A 164 -12.25 -9.74 9.99
CA GLY A 164 -12.49 -8.55 9.19
C GLY A 164 -11.58 -8.47 7.97
N TYR A 165 -12.11 -7.97 6.87
CA TYR A 165 -11.31 -7.60 5.70
C TYR A 165 -10.59 -6.27 5.94
N PHE A 166 -9.40 -6.14 5.38
CA PHE A 166 -8.66 -4.89 5.45
C PHE A 166 -9.19 -3.89 4.41
N HIS A 167 -9.50 -2.69 4.87
CA HIS A 167 -9.98 -1.59 4.04
C HIS A 167 -9.11 -0.37 4.25
N THR A 168 -9.04 0.50 3.24
CA THR A 168 -8.50 1.84 3.37
C THR A 168 -9.53 2.87 2.92
N HIS A 169 -9.47 4.04 3.54
CA HIS A 169 -10.10 5.25 3.06
C HIS A 169 -9.01 6.29 2.80
N PHE A 170 -9.04 6.92 1.63
CA PHE A 170 -8.14 8.01 1.27
C PHE A 170 -8.94 9.27 0.99
N SER A 171 -8.60 10.35 1.66
CA SER A 171 -9.17 11.66 1.42
C SER A 171 -8.08 12.72 1.41
N THR A 172 -8.33 13.84 0.75
CA THR A 172 -7.41 14.96 0.67
C THR A 172 -8.18 16.28 0.63
N GLY A 173 -7.59 17.32 1.17
CA GLY A 173 -8.16 18.66 1.15
C GLY A 173 -7.07 19.73 1.08
N LYS A 174 -7.46 20.96 0.69
CA LYS A 174 -6.56 22.10 0.62
C LYS A 174 -7.29 23.35 1.11
N GLY A 175 -6.59 24.18 1.89
CA GLY A 175 -7.14 25.46 2.38
C GLY A 175 -8.38 25.29 3.26
N LEU A 176 -8.37 24.25 4.11
CA LEU A 176 -9.51 23.89 4.95
C LEU A 176 -9.64 24.90 6.10
N THR A 177 -10.83 25.43 6.26
CA THR A 177 -11.23 26.30 7.37
C THR A 177 -12.19 25.64 8.34
N GLU A 178 -12.72 24.47 7.95
CA GLU A 178 -13.63 23.63 8.72
C GLU A 178 -12.95 22.33 9.10
N ALA A 179 -13.59 21.58 9.98
CA ALA A 179 -13.12 20.25 10.36
C ALA A 179 -13.00 19.33 9.13
N PHE A 180 -11.88 18.66 9.02
CA PHE A 180 -11.63 17.71 7.95
C PHE A 180 -12.09 16.32 8.37
N GLU A 181 -13.14 15.82 7.72
CA GLU A 181 -13.58 14.44 7.93
C GLU A 181 -12.56 13.47 7.30
N MET A 182 -11.84 12.75 8.13
CA MET A 182 -10.85 11.77 7.67
C MET A 182 -11.52 10.49 7.14
N CYS A 183 -12.59 10.04 7.79
CA CYS A 183 -13.40 8.92 7.31
C CYS A 183 -14.76 8.89 8.02
N SER A 184 -15.77 8.35 7.32
CA SER A 184 -17.06 7.98 7.87
C SER A 184 -17.32 6.53 7.50
N ILE A 185 -17.51 5.66 8.50
CA ILE A 185 -17.57 4.21 8.29
C ILE A 185 -18.78 3.67 9.06
N GLU A 186 -19.63 2.94 8.36
CA GLU A 186 -20.74 2.19 8.95
C GLU A 186 -20.45 0.68 8.88
N GLY A 187 -20.64 -0.03 9.97
CA GLY A 187 -20.45 -1.47 10.03
C GLY A 187 -19.76 -1.96 11.28
N ARG A 188 -19.39 -3.24 11.28
CA ARG A 188 -18.63 -3.88 12.37
C ARG A 188 -17.18 -4.07 11.97
N GLY A 189 -16.27 -3.53 12.75
CA GLY A 189 -14.84 -3.64 12.47
C GLY A 189 -13.97 -2.99 13.53
N HIS A 190 -12.70 -2.88 13.24
CA HIS A 190 -11.72 -2.19 14.07
C HIS A 190 -11.08 -1.05 13.29
N TYR A 191 -11.15 0.15 13.82
CA TYR A 191 -10.30 1.24 13.36
C TYR A 191 -8.87 0.97 13.82
N VAL A 192 -7.97 0.76 12.86
CA VAL A 192 -6.58 0.36 13.16
C VAL A 192 -5.59 1.51 13.06
N GLY A 193 -6.06 2.70 12.72
CA GLY A 193 -5.28 3.93 12.70
C GLY A 193 -5.39 4.72 11.40
N CYS A 194 -4.72 5.87 11.36
CA CYS A 194 -4.59 6.71 10.17
C CYS A 194 -3.13 7.08 9.93
N SER A 195 -2.84 7.48 8.71
CA SER A 195 -1.63 8.20 8.34
C SER A 195 -2.05 9.58 7.85
N LEU A 196 -1.67 10.62 8.57
CA LEU A 196 -2.02 11.99 8.26
C LEU A 196 -0.79 12.74 7.78
N SER A 197 -0.84 13.24 6.55
CA SER A 197 0.22 14.04 5.95
C SER A 197 -0.27 15.45 5.75
N MET A 198 0.34 16.39 6.45
CA MET A 198 -0.08 17.79 6.45
C MET A 198 1.06 18.71 6.07
N GLN A 199 0.74 19.78 5.36
CA GLN A 199 1.66 20.85 5.00
C GLN A 199 1.00 22.19 5.25
N GLY A 200 1.66 23.05 6.03
CA GLY A 200 1.23 24.43 6.24
C GLY A 200 1.60 25.33 5.06
N GLU A 201 0.92 26.47 4.96
CA GLU A 201 1.21 27.47 3.93
C GLU A 201 2.55 28.19 4.14
N GLN A 202 3.00 28.30 5.38
CA GLN A 202 4.24 28.98 5.74
C GLN A 202 5.31 27.97 6.13
N LEU A 203 6.49 28.12 5.55
CA LEU A 203 7.64 27.30 5.88
C LEU A 203 7.99 27.44 7.37
N ASN A 204 8.28 26.33 8.02
CA ASN A 204 8.62 26.24 9.44
C ASN A 204 7.53 26.73 10.43
N ASN A 205 6.31 26.89 9.98
CA ASN A 205 5.16 27.17 10.83
C ASN A 205 4.33 25.91 11.00
N LEU A 206 4.29 25.35 12.21
CA LEU A 206 3.53 24.15 12.57
C LEU A 206 2.28 24.44 13.41
N SER A 207 1.86 25.70 13.50
CA SER A 207 0.68 26.09 14.29
C SER A 207 -0.62 25.44 13.81
N PHE A 208 -0.68 24.98 12.56
CA PHE A 208 -1.83 24.22 12.03
C PHE A 208 -2.00 22.84 12.66
N LEU A 209 -0.99 22.32 13.39
CA LEU A 209 -1.07 21.04 14.10
C LEU A 209 -1.81 21.15 15.46
N GLU A 210 -2.09 22.37 15.92
CA GLU A 210 -2.76 22.64 17.21
C GLU A 210 -4.30 22.56 17.11
N ALA A 211 -4.83 21.83 16.14
CA ALA A 211 -6.26 21.63 15.99
C ALA A 211 -6.76 20.45 16.85
N PRO A 212 -7.99 20.56 17.41
CA PRO A 212 -8.58 19.45 18.15
C PRO A 212 -8.97 18.30 17.22
N GLU A 213 -8.79 17.08 17.72
CA GLU A 213 -9.30 15.87 17.07
C GLU A 213 -10.53 15.38 17.84
N TYR A 214 -11.53 14.87 17.13
CA TYR A 214 -12.73 14.26 17.70
C TYR A 214 -13.29 13.15 16.83
N VAL A 215 -13.94 12.20 17.47
CA VAL A 215 -14.55 11.01 16.86
C VAL A 215 -16.05 11.06 17.07
#